data_81cfec4047e488b154533c0652bd8e80
#
_entry.id   81cfec4047e488b154533c0652bd8e80
#
_cell.length_a   1.000
_cell.length_b   1.000
_cell.length_c   1.000
_cell.angle_alpha   90.00
_cell.angle_beta   90.00
_cell.angle_gamma   90.00
#
_symmetry.space_group_name_H-M   'P 1'
#
loop_
_entity.id
_entity.type
_entity.pdbx_description
1 polymer ?
#
loop_
_entity_poly.entity_id
_entity_poly.type
_entity_poly.pdbx_seq_one_letter_code
_entity_poly.pdbx_strand_id
1 'polypeptide(L)'
;MKALVLLSGGLDSILALKLLLEQGIDVVAVHFVSPFFRSPWAVKMTKEWGIPLLEVDITDDILELLKVPPHGFGSQMNPCIDCHALMLRKAKEIMREVGASFVATGEVLGERPMSQNRSALRIVERESGLEGLLLRPLSAKLLPPTIPEKEGWVDREKLLDIQGRSRKRQVELAEKWGIKDYPSPAGGCLLTDPQFSRRLRDLMENEELSKENVLLLKIGRHFRLRKGVKLVVGRNREENERLRELFREGDFLLQAYSHKGPDAILRGN
;
A
#
# COMPACT_ATOMS: atom_id res chain seq x y z
N MET A 1 -9.15 -17.44 -19.12
CA MET A 1 -7.92 -16.66 -18.87
C MET A 1 -7.87 -16.29 -17.41
N LYS A 2 -6.67 -16.22 -16.83
CA LYS A 2 -6.47 -15.89 -15.41
C LYS A 2 -5.71 -14.58 -15.24
N ALA A 3 -6.14 -13.70 -14.34
CA ALA A 3 -5.49 -12.45 -13.98
C ALA A 3 -4.96 -12.49 -12.55
N LEU A 4 -3.79 -11.89 -12.31
CA LEU A 4 -3.34 -11.51 -10.99
C LEU A 4 -3.73 -10.06 -10.72
N VAL A 5 -4.54 -9.80 -9.68
CA VAL A 5 -5.02 -8.45 -9.36
C VAL A 5 -4.38 -7.93 -8.10
N LEU A 6 -3.70 -6.79 -8.18
CA LEU A 6 -3.20 -6.09 -6.99
C LEU A 6 -4.39 -5.48 -6.23
N LEU A 7 -4.67 -6.00 -5.05
CA LEU A 7 -5.80 -5.62 -4.22
C LEU A 7 -5.33 -4.89 -2.97
N SER A 8 -5.37 -3.56 -3.00
CA SER A 8 -5.04 -2.74 -1.82
C SER A 8 -6.17 -2.69 -0.77
N GLY A 9 -7.36 -3.15 -1.12
CA GLY A 9 -8.59 -3.01 -0.34
C GLY A 9 -9.22 -1.61 -0.41
N GLY A 10 -8.67 -0.70 -1.20
CA GLY A 10 -9.30 0.57 -1.57
C GLY A 10 -10.34 0.39 -2.67
N LEU A 11 -11.30 1.32 -2.76
CA LEU A 11 -12.43 1.22 -3.70
C LEU A 11 -11.98 0.92 -5.14
N ASP A 12 -10.97 1.63 -5.65
CA ASP A 12 -10.53 1.46 -7.04
C ASP A 12 -10.00 0.06 -7.32
N SER A 13 -9.25 -0.53 -6.39
CA SER A 13 -8.76 -1.91 -6.54
C SER A 13 -9.90 -2.94 -6.49
N ILE A 14 -10.92 -2.69 -5.67
CA ILE A 14 -12.13 -3.52 -5.59
C ILE A 14 -12.94 -3.43 -6.90
N LEU A 15 -13.12 -2.22 -7.43
CA LEU A 15 -13.83 -2.02 -8.69
C LEU A 15 -13.09 -2.63 -9.89
N ALA A 16 -11.75 -2.50 -9.94
CA ALA A 16 -10.94 -3.14 -10.97
C ALA A 16 -11.08 -4.66 -10.95
N LEU A 17 -11.04 -5.26 -9.76
CA LEU A 17 -11.29 -6.67 -9.55
C LEU A 17 -12.70 -7.07 -10.06
N LYS A 18 -13.73 -6.32 -9.66
CA LYS A 18 -15.13 -6.59 -10.04
C LYS A 18 -15.33 -6.52 -11.54
N LEU A 19 -14.73 -5.55 -12.24
CA LEU A 19 -14.80 -5.44 -13.70
C LEU A 19 -14.27 -6.68 -14.43
N LEU A 20 -13.23 -7.31 -13.90
CA LEU A 20 -12.68 -8.53 -14.48
C LEU A 20 -13.58 -9.74 -14.21
N LEU A 21 -14.13 -9.85 -13.00
CA LEU A 21 -15.09 -10.89 -12.65
C LEU A 21 -16.36 -10.83 -13.51
N GLU A 22 -16.88 -9.62 -13.78
CA GLU A 22 -18.06 -9.42 -14.65
C GLU A 22 -17.79 -9.85 -16.10
N GLN A 23 -16.54 -9.98 -16.50
CA GLN A 23 -16.14 -10.51 -17.80
C GLN A 23 -15.81 -12.01 -17.78
N GLY A 24 -16.00 -12.69 -16.64
CA GLY A 24 -15.71 -14.11 -16.50
C GLY A 24 -14.22 -14.45 -16.46
N ILE A 25 -13.38 -13.47 -16.12
CA ILE A 25 -11.96 -13.68 -15.94
C ILE A 25 -11.72 -14.39 -14.60
N ASP A 26 -10.96 -15.47 -14.60
CA ASP A 26 -10.50 -16.13 -13.40
C ASP A 26 -9.46 -15.22 -12.70
N VAL A 27 -9.62 -14.98 -11.40
CA VAL A 27 -8.82 -13.99 -10.68
C VAL A 27 -8.16 -14.60 -9.45
N VAL A 28 -6.87 -14.32 -9.29
CA VAL A 28 -6.15 -14.43 -8.03
C VAL A 28 -5.80 -13.01 -7.56
N ALA A 29 -6.14 -12.68 -6.31
CA ALA A 29 -5.78 -11.40 -5.73
C ALA A 29 -4.44 -11.49 -4.99
N VAL A 30 -3.62 -10.45 -5.08
CA VAL A 30 -2.43 -10.27 -4.25
C VAL A 30 -2.55 -9.00 -3.42
N HIS A 31 -2.33 -9.10 -2.12
CA HIS A 31 -2.30 -7.99 -1.17
C HIS A 31 -0.90 -7.85 -0.59
N PHE A 32 -0.19 -6.81 -0.99
CA PHE A 32 1.10 -6.49 -0.40
C PHE A 32 0.90 -5.78 0.94
N VAL A 33 1.64 -6.19 1.95
CA VAL A 33 1.58 -5.63 3.30
C VAL A 33 2.94 -5.16 3.78
N SER A 34 2.93 -4.16 4.65
CA SER A 34 4.10 -3.65 5.36
C SER A 34 3.68 -2.88 6.60
N PRO A 35 4.59 -2.45 7.48
CA PRO A 35 4.26 -1.55 8.59
C PRO A 35 3.64 -0.22 8.14
N PHE A 36 3.82 0.19 6.89
CA PHE A 36 3.34 1.47 6.35
C PHE A 36 1.93 1.39 5.76
N PHE A 37 1.52 0.22 5.30
CA PHE A 37 0.20 -0.01 4.71
C PHE A 37 -0.24 -1.47 4.89
N ARG A 38 -1.47 -1.63 5.26
CA ARG A 38 -2.19 -2.90 5.36
C ARG A 38 -3.69 -2.58 5.38
N SER A 39 -4.49 -3.38 4.72
CA SER A 39 -5.92 -3.16 4.68
C SER A 39 -6.68 -4.45 5.03
N PRO A 40 -7.51 -4.45 6.07
CA PRO A 40 -8.39 -5.59 6.36
C PRO A 40 -9.48 -5.79 5.30
N TRP A 41 -9.75 -4.75 4.49
CA TRP A 41 -10.76 -4.80 3.43
C TRP A 41 -10.39 -5.75 2.29
N ALA A 42 -9.10 -5.89 1.97
CA ALA A 42 -8.65 -6.86 0.97
C ALA A 42 -9.03 -8.30 1.38
N VAL A 43 -8.74 -8.66 2.63
CA VAL A 43 -9.08 -9.97 3.20
C VAL A 43 -10.58 -10.18 3.29
N LYS A 44 -11.33 -9.16 3.77
CA LYS A 44 -12.79 -9.24 3.89
C LYS A 44 -13.45 -9.48 2.53
N MET A 45 -13.12 -8.66 1.54
CA MET A 45 -13.73 -8.72 0.20
C MET A 45 -13.43 -10.02 -0.53
N THR A 46 -12.20 -10.49 -0.48
CA THR A 46 -11.83 -11.74 -1.15
C THR A 46 -12.50 -12.96 -0.52
N LYS A 47 -12.61 -12.97 0.82
CA LYS A 47 -13.36 -14.02 1.54
C LYS A 47 -14.85 -14.01 1.17
N GLU A 48 -15.46 -12.84 1.11
CA GLU A 48 -16.89 -12.66 0.77
C GLU A 48 -17.18 -13.10 -0.67
N TRP A 49 -16.26 -12.81 -1.60
CA TRP A 49 -16.45 -13.13 -3.03
C TRP A 49 -15.83 -14.48 -3.44
N GLY A 50 -15.25 -15.24 -2.49
CA GLY A 50 -14.65 -16.54 -2.77
C GLY A 50 -13.39 -16.48 -3.65
N ILE A 51 -12.64 -15.37 -3.60
CA ILE A 51 -11.47 -15.15 -4.45
C ILE A 51 -10.21 -15.58 -3.70
N PRO A 52 -9.32 -16.38 -4.32
CA PRO A 52 -8.02 -16.67 -3.75
C PRO A 52 -7.21 -15.40 -3.49
N LEU A 53 -6.67 -15.24 -2.25
CA LEU A 53 -5.85 -14.11 -1.85
C LEU A 53 -4.47 -14.58 -1.40
N LEU A 54 -3.44 -13.96 -1.96
CA LEU A 54 -2.07 -14.04 -1.50
C LEU A 54 -1.72 -12.78 -0.71
N GLU A 55 -1.40 -12.89 0.57
CA GLU A 55 -0.86 -11.78 1.36
C GLU A 55 0.67 -11.90 1.36
N VAL A 56 1.36 -10.87 0.89
CA VAL A 56 2.81 -10.84 0.71
C VAL A 56 3.42 -9.70 1.52
N ASP A 57 4.23 -10.03 2.52
CA ASP A 57 4.99 -9.04 3.30
C ASP A 57 6.20 -8.56 2.50
N ILE A 58 6.23 -7.26 2.22
CA ILE A 58 7.32 -6.58 1.52
C ILE A 58 8.03 -5.56 2.42
N THR A 59 8.03 -5.80 3.72
CA THR A 59 8.60 -4.88 4.72
C THR A 59 10.05 -4.58 4.42
N ASP A 60 10.88 -5.60 4.25
CA ASP A 60 12.31 -5.43 4.05
C ASP A 60 12.62 -4.72 2.73
N ASP A 61 11.89 -5.07 1.68
CA ASP A 61 12.02 -4.39 0.38
C ASP A 61 11.69 -2.89 0.46
N ILE A 62 10.65 -2.53 1.20
CA ILE A 62 10.27 -1.12 1.41
C ILE A 62 11.28 -0.39 2.29
N LEU A 63 11.83 -1.04 3.32
CA LEU A 63 12.89 -0.45 4.15
C LEU A 63 14.14 -0.16 3.32
N GLU A 64 14.56 -1.07 2.45
CA GLU A 64 15.68 -0.84 1.52
C GLU A 64 15.36 0.28 0.53
N LEU A 65 14.17 0.28 -0.04
CA LEU A 65 13.72 1.33 -0.97
C LEU A 65 13.76 2.73 -0.35
N LEU A 66 13.37 2.84 0.93
CA LEU A 66 13.36 4.13 1.64
C LEU A 66 14.75 4.72 1.84
N LYS A 67 15.81 3.93 1.80
CA LYS A 67 17.19 4.44 1.94
C LYS A 67 17.59 5.32 0.75
N VAL A 68 17.33 4.86 -0.48
CA VAL A 68 17.68 5.57 -1.71
C VAL A 68 16.63 5.28 -2.79
N PRO A 69 15.46 5.94 -2.78
CA PRO A 69 14.47 5.76 -3.82
C PRO A 69 14.92 6.39 -5.14
N PRO A 70 14.99 5.63 -6.26
CA PRO A 70 15.48 6.12 -7.55
C PRO A 70 14.74 7.35 -8.08
N HIS A 71 13.42 7.43 -7.87
CA HIS A 71 12.59 8.57 -8.31
C HIS A 71 12.30 9.57 -7.18
N GLY A 72 13.00 9.43 -6.04
CA GLY A 72 12.86 10.31 -4.89
C GLY A 72 11.53 10.15 -4.14
N PHE A 73 11.34 11.06 -3.20
CA PHE A 73 10.13 11.11 -2.38
C PHE A 73 9.10 12.07 -2.98
N GLY A 74 7.82 11.84 -2.65
CA GLY A 74 6.75 12.80 -2.92
C GLY A 74 6.78 13.99 -1.96
N SER A 75 5.60 14.53 -1.65
CA SER A 75 5.50 15.63 -0.69
C SER A 75 5.90 15.27 0.74
N GLN A 76 5.94 13.98 1.05
CA GLN A 76 6.36 13.41 2.33
C GLN A 76 7.45 12.36 2.12
N MET A 77 7.50 11.31 2.95
CA MET A 77 8.46 10.20 2.81
C MET A 77 7.93 9.07 1.92
N ASN A 78 7.13 9.38 0.93
CA ASN A 78 6.41 8.43 0.08
C ASN A 78 7.09 8.27 -1.30
N PRO A 79 7.85 7.18 -1.57
CA PRO A 79 8.46 6.90 -2.86
C PRO A 79 7.46 6.17 -3.79
N CYS A 80 6.32 6.82 -4.11
CA CYS A 80 5.18 6.14 -4.71
C CYS A 80 5.49 5.48 -6.06
N ILE A 81 6.30 6.09 -6.93
CA ILE A 81 6.68 5.50 -8.23
C ILE A 81 7.45 4.20 -8.00
N ASP A 82 8.48 4.28 -7.18
CA ASP A 82 9.37 3.13 -6.89
C ASP A 82 8.64 2.02 -6.13
N CYS A 83 7.76 2.39 -5.19
CA CYS A 83 6.92 1.45 -4.45
C CYS A 83 5.99 0.67 -5.38
N HIS A 84 5.32 1.36 -6.33
CA HIS A 84 4.47 0.69 -7.32
C HIS A 84 5.29 -0.21 -8.26
N ALA A 85 6.44 0.26 -8.74
CA ALA A 85 7.34 -0.56 -9.56
C ALA A 85 7.83 -1.81 -8.81
N LEU A 86 8.17 -1.68 -7.52
CA LEU A 86 8.56 -2.80 -6.65
C LEU A 86 7.44 -3.83 -6.52
N MET A 87 6.22 -3.38 -6.14
CA MET A 87 5.07 -4.28 -6.02
C MET A 87 4.75 -5.00 -7.32
N LEU A 88 4.85 -4.30 -8.45
CA LEU A 88 4.58 -4.89 -9.77
C LEU A 88 5.69 -5.85 -10.23
N ARG A 89 6.96 -5.61 -9.90
CA ARG A 89 8.03 -6.61 -10.13
C ARG A 89 7.72 -7.91 -9.40
N LYS A 90 7.37 -7.84 -8.11
CA LYS A 90 6.95 -9.01 -7.33
C LYS A 90 5.67 -9.65 -7.89
N ALA A 91 4.71 -8.85 -8.30
CA ALA A 91 3.51 -9.37 -8.94
C ALA A 91 3.80 -10.13 -10.25
N LYS A 92 4.81 -9.70 -11.03
CA LYS A 92 5.26 -10.44 -12.23
C LYS A 92 5.79 -11.84 -11.91
N GLU A 93 6.50 -11.98 -10.80
CA GLU A 93 6.98 -13.28 -10.33
C GLU A 93 5.81 -14.16 -9.89
N ILE A 94 4.95 -13.64 -9.02
CA ILE A 94 3.73 -14.31 -8.53
C ILE A 94 2.79 -14.69 -9.70
N MET A 95 2.64 -13.80 -10.70
CA MET A 95 1.83 -14.05 -11.89
C MET A 95 2.23 -15.38 -12.57
N ARG A 96 3.54 -15.64 -12.68
CA ARG A 96 4.06 -16.88 -13.27
C ARG A 96 3.77 -18.09 -12.38
N GLU A 97 3.96 -17.97 -11.06
CA GLU A 97 3.73 -19.03 -10.09
C GLU A 97 2.28 -19.49 -10.04
N VAL A 98 1.33 -18.54 -10.11
CA VAL A 98 -0.11 -18.84 -10.08
C VAL A 98 -0.70 -19.17 -11.46
N GLY A 99 0.12 -19.14 -12.51
CA GLY A 99 -0.31 -19.36 -13.89
C GLY A 99 -1.27 -18.28 -14.41
N ALA A 100 -1.13 -17.04 -13.96
CA ALA A 100 -1.89 -15.92 -14.49
C ALA A 100 -1.24 -15.40 -15.79
N SER A 101 -2.06 -14.88 -16.70
CA SER A 101 -1.65 -14.42 -18.03
C SER A 101 -1.28 -12.94 -18.04
N PHE A 102 -1.81 -12.16 -17.11
CA PHE A 102 -1.57 -10.72 -16.99
C PHE A 102 -1.80 -10.22 -15.56
N VAL A 103 -1.34 -9.01 -15.30
CA VAL A 103 -1.53 -8.30 -14.03
C VAL A 103 -2.54 -7.16 -14.22
N ALA A 104 -3.39 -6.93 -13.22
CA ALA A 104 -4.29 -5.79 -13.20
C ALA A 104 -4.19 -4.99 -11.90
N THR A 105 -4.40 -3.67 -12.01
CA THR A 105 -4.39 -2.74 -10.86
C THR A 105 -5.60 -1.81 -10.87
N GLY A 106 -5.94 -1.28 -9.70
CA GLY A 106 -6.95 -0.23 -9.55
C GLY A 106 -6.42 1.19 -9.77
N GLU A 107 -5.28 1.36 -10.44
CA GLU A 107 -4.74 2.69 -10.72
C GLU A 107 -5.65 3.47 -11.67
N VAL A 108 -5.93 4.74 -11.33
CA VAL A 108 -6.75 5.65 -12.13
C VAL A 108 -5.89 6.79 -12.65
N LEU A 109 -5.92 7.02 -13.96
CA LEU A 109 -5.15 8.08 -14.61
C LEU A 109 -5.46 9.45 -14.00
N GLY A 110 -4.44 10.13 -13.46
CA GLY A 110 -4.55 11.48 -12.90
C GLY A 110 -5.16 11.55 -11.49
N GLU A 111 -5.50 10.43 -10.83
CA GLU A 111 -6.03 10.45 -9.47
C GLU A 111 -4.94 10.82 -8.45
N ARG A 112 -3.77 10.22 -8.55
CA ARG A 112 -2.61 10.52 -7.70
C ARG A 112 -1.56 11.30 -8.50
N PRO A 113 -1.32 12.58 -8.19
CA PRO A 113 -0.45 13.44 -9.01
C PRO A 113 0.96 12.90 -9.20
N MET A 114 1.53 12.27 -8.18
CA MET A 114 2.89 11.76 -8.23
C MET A 114 2.99 10.46 -9.04
N SER A 115 2.13 9.45 -8.75
CA SER A 115 2.32 8.09 -9.25
C SER A 115 1.35 7.67 -10.35
N GLN A 116 0.27 8.45 -10.60
CA GLN A 116 -0.78 8.05 -11.55
C GLN A 116 -0.97 9.06 -12.72
N ASN A 117 -0.01 9.96 -12.95
CA ASN A 117 0.06 10.70 -14.21
C ASN A 117 0.61 9.79 -15.32
N ARG A 118 0.42 10.18 -16.61
CA ARG A 118 0.82 9.34 -17.75
C ARG A 118 2.28 8.92 -17.74
N SER A 119 3.19 9.81 -17.37
CA SER A 119 4.63 9.52 -17.33
C SER A 119 4.97 8.54 -16.20
N ALA A 120 4.42 8.73 -15.01
CA ALA A 120 4.63 7.84 -13.88
C ALA A 120 4.08 6.43 -14.17
N LEU A 121 2.87 6.31 -14.73
CA LEU A 121 2.30 5.01 -15.12
C LEU A 121 3.18 4.26 -16.14
N ARG A 122 3.81 4.98 -17.08
CA ARG A 122 4.74 4.38 -18.06
C ARG A 122 6.06 3.95 -17.42
N ILE A 123 6.60 4.76 -16.50
CA ILE A 123 7.82 4.42 -15.75
C ILE A 123 7.57 3.13 -14.94
N VAL A 124 6.50 3.09 -14.16
CA VAL A 124 6.13 1.94 -13.34
C VAL A 124 5.96 0.67 -14.19
N GLU A 125 5.29 0.76 -15.34
CA GLU A 125 5.08 -0.36 -16.25
C GLU A 125 6.40 -0.88 -16.84
N ARG A 126 7.26 0.02 -17.34
CA ARG A 126 8.57 -0.34 -17.86
C ARG A 126 9.47 -0.96 -16.79
N GLU A 127 9.58 -0.33 -15.63
CA GLU A 127 10.49 -0.78 -14.58
C GLU A 127 10.03 -2.05 -13.87
N SER A 128 8.73 -2.35 -13.92
CA SER A 128 8.22 -3.65 -13.48
C SER A 128 8.45 -4.78 -14.49
N GLY A 129 8.78 -4.44 -15.74
CA GLY A 129 8.90 -5.39 -16.84
C GLY A 129 7.56 -6.05 -17.22
N LEU A 130 6.44 -5.35 -16.97
CA LEU A 130 5.07 -5.76 -17.31
C LEU A 130 4.55 -5.00 -18.53
N GLU A 131 5.42 -4.48 -19.40
CA GLU A 131 5.02 -3.74 -20.59
C GLU A 131 4.03 -4.55 -21.44
N GLY A 132 2.88 -3.96 -21.68
CA GLY A 132 1.78 -4.58 -22.39
C GLY A 132 0.99 -5.65 -21.61
N LEU A 133 1.45 -6.11 -20.44
CA LEU A 133 0.76 -7.09 -19.60
C LEU A 133 0.13 -6.49 -18.34
N LEU A 134 0.24 -5.17 -18.16
CA LEU A 134 -0.33 -4.45 -17.02
C LEU A 134 -1.62 -3.74 -17.43
N LEU A 135 -2.76 -4.28 -17.01
CA LEU A 135 -4.08 -3.72 -17.29
C LEU A 135 -4.53 -2.79 -16.14
N ARG A 136 -5.11 -1.66 -16.50
CA ARG A 136 -5.71 -0.69 -15.59
C ARG A 136 -7.20 -0.53 -15.93
N PRO A 137 -8.08 -1.44 -15.49
CA PRO A 137 -9.47 -1.55 -15.97
C PRO A 137 -10.27 -0.26 -15.88
N LEU A 138 -10.02 0.55 -14.84
CA LEU A 138 -10.75 1.80 -14.61
C LEU A 138 -10.40 2.92 -15.60
N SER A 139 -9.20 2.90 -16.18
CA SER A 139 -8.71 3.94 -17.11
C SER A 139 -8.29 3.38 -18.47
N ALA A 140 -8.59 2.14 -18.76
CA ALA A 140 -8.08 1.42 -19.93
C ALA A 140 -8.37 2.14 -21.25
N LYS A 141 -9.58 2.69 -21.42
CA LYS A 141 -9.96 3.41 -22.66
C LYS A 141 -9.18 4.70 -22.89
N LEU A 142 -8.49 5.23 -21.88
CA LEU A 142 -7.63 6.42 -21.96
C LEU A 142 -6.14 6.09 -22.14
N LEU A 143 -5.79 4.82 -22.04
CA LEU A 143 -4.43 4.31 -22.16
C LEU A 143 -4.25 3.47 -23.42
N PRO A 144 -3.01 3.26 -23.91
CA PRO A 144 -2.77 2.36 -25.02
C PRO A 144 -3.32 0.95 -24.74
N PRO A 145 -3.88 0.26 -25.74
CA PRO A 145 -4.37 -1.10 -25.57
C PRO A 145 -3.26 -2.06 -25.14
N THR A 146 -3.52 -2.85 -24.12
CA THR A 146 -2.64 -3.90 -23.61
C THR A 146 -2.77 -5.20 -24.41
N ILE A 147 -1.87 -6.16 -24.17
CA ILE A 147 -1.94 -7.49 -24.81
C ILE A 147 -3.26 -8.20 -24.46
N PRO A 148 -3.74 -8.25 -23.19
CA PRO A 148 -5.04 -8.82 -22.86
C PRO A 148 -6.21 -8.26 -23.68
N GLU A 149 -6.18 -6.97 -24.01
CA GLU A 149 -7.21 -6.32 -24.82
C GLU A 149 -7.07 -6.66 -26.30
N LYS A 150 -5.83 -6.68 -26.84
CA LYS A 150 -5.54 -6.98 -28.24
C LYS A 150 -5.84 -8.43 -28.59
N GLU A 151 -5.53 -9.34 -27.71
CA GLU A 151 -5.74 -10.78 -27.86
C GLU A 151 -7.19 -11.21 -27.50
N GLY A 152 -8.05 -10.25 -27.14
CA GLY A 152 -9.45 -10.54 -26.80
C GLY A 152 -9.63 -11.35 -25.51
N TRP A 153 -8.62 -11.40 -24.63
CA TRP A 153 -8.75 -12.01 -23.31
C TRP A 153 -9.67 -11.18 -22.42
N VAL A 154 -9.67 -9.87 -22.61
CA VAL A 154 -10.50 -8.89 -21.93
C VAL A 154 -11.19 -8.01 -22.99
N ASP A 155 -12.51 -7.88 -22.87
CA ASP A 155 -13.31 -7.00 -23.73
C ASP A 155 -13.08 -5.54 -23.33
N ARG A 156 -12.36 -4.79 -24.17
CA ARG A 156 -12.07 -3.37 -23.96
C ARG A 156 -13.32 -2.51 -23.84
N GLU A 157 -14.41 -2.85 -24.53
CA GLU A 157 -15.63 -2.06 -24.47
C GLU A 157 -16.29 -2.08 -23.10
N LYS A 158 -16.06 -3.13 -22.31
CA LYS A 158 -16.52 -3.24 -20.93
C LYS A 158 -15.58 -2.58 -19.92
N LEU A 159 -14.42 -2.10 -20.36
CA LEU A 159 -13.49 -1.34 -19.53
C LEU A 159 -13.89 0.14 -19.49
N LEU A 160 -13.24 0.91 -18.58
CA LEU A 160 -13.66 2.27 -18.28
C LEU A 160 -12.66 3.33 -18.78
N ASP A 161 -13.11 4.57 -18.72
CA ASP A 161 -12.40 5.80 -19.09
C ASP A 161 -12.35 6.79 -17.92
N ILE A 162 -12.26 6.29 -16.70
CA ILE A 162 -12.19 7.12 -15.50
C ILE A 162 -10.83 7.81 -15.42
N GLN A 163 -10.84 9.11 -15.09
CA GLN A 163 -9.64 9.90 -14.87
C GLN A 163 -9.84 11.01 -13.84
N GLY A 164 -8.73 11.48 -13.27
CA GLY A 164 -8.71 12.61 -12.35
C GLY A 164 -9.07 12.23 -10.92
N ARG A 165 -9.21 13.24 -10.05
CA ARG A 165 -9.36 13.07 -8.61
C ARG A 165 -10.80 12.85 -8.14
N SER A 166 -11.77 13.09 -9.01
CA SER A 166 -13.17 12.90 -8.66
C SER A 166 -13.49 11.42 -8.56
N ARG A 167 -14.05 11.00 -7.45
CA ARG A 167 -14.46 9.61 -7.20
C ARG A 167 -15.96 9.38 -7.43
N LYS A 168 -16.64 10.33 -8.02
CA LYS A 168 -18.09 10.24 -8.24
C LYS A 168 -18.45 8.96 -9.01
N ARG A 169 -17.78 8.71 -10.14
CA ARG A 169 -18.04 7.52 -10.96
C ARG A 169 -17.71 6.21 -10.23
N GLN A 170 -16.67 6.18 -9.43
CA GLN A 170 -16.29 5.00 -8.62
C GLN A 170 -17.38 4.73 -7.57
N VAL A 171 -17.89 5.75 -6.90
CA VAL A 171 -19.00 5.61 -5.93
C VAL A 171 -20.27 5.13 -6.61
N GLU A 172 -20.65 5.71 -7.74
CA GLU A 172 -21.81 5.27 -8.54
C GLU A 172 -21.69 3.79 -8.97
N LEU A 173 -20.49 3.35 -9.35
CA LEU A 173 -20.24 1.94 -9.69
C LEU A 173 -20.34 1.02 -8.46
N ALA A 174 -19.81 1.46 -7.31
CA ALA A 174 -19.93 0.71 -6.07
C ALA A 174 -21.40 0.53 -5.66
N GLU A 175 -22.20 1.58 -5.74
CA GLU A 175 -23.65 1.53 -5.49
C GLU A 175 -24.35 0.57 -6.45
N LYS A 176 -24.07 0.66 -7.76
CA LYS A 176 -24.62 -0.22 -8.78
C LYS A 176 -24.34 -1.71 -8.51
N TRP A 177 -23.15 -2.02 -7.97
CA TRP A 177 -22.76 -3.39 -7.65
C TRP A 177 -23.05 -3.80 -6.20
N GLY A 178 -23.71 -2.94 -5.43
CA GLY A 178 -24.05 -3.21 -4.02
C GLY A 178 -22.83 -3.27 -3.09
N ILE A 179 -21.68 -2.70 -3.51
CA ILE A 179 -20.46 -2.64 -2.71
C ILE A 179 -20.61 -1.49 -1.72
N LYS A 180 -20.92 -1.83 -0.46
CA LYS A 180 -21.16 -0.83 0.61
C LYS A 180 -19.96 -0.62 1.51
N ASP A 181 -19.15 -1.64 1.64
CA ASP A 181 -18.04 -1.72 2.58
C ASP A 181 -16.72 -1.47 1.87
N TYR A 182 -16.21 -0.24 1.96
CA TYR A 182 -14.86 0.13 1.52
C TYR A 182 -14.33 1.30 2.36
N PRO A 183 -13.00 1.43 2.51
CA PRO A 183 -12.44 2.50 3.33
C PRO A 183 -12.69 3.87 2.70
N SER A 184 -12.77 4.89 3.57
CA SER A 184 -12.80 6.29 3.12
C SER A 184 -11.54 6.60 2.27
N PRO A 185 -11.59 7.61 1.38
CA PRO A 185 -10.49 7.94 0.47
C PRO A 185 -9.20 8.43 1.14
N ALA A 186 -9.19 8.59 2.45
CA ALA A 186 -8.04 9.08 3.19
C ALA A 186 -6.90 8.07 3.23
N GLY A 187 -5.78 8.48 2.73
CA GLY A 187 -4.44 7.92 2.73
C GLY A 187 -4.19 6.58 3.43
N GLY A 188 -4.24 5.48 2.68
CA GLY A 188 -3.94 4.15 3.22
C GLY A 188 -2.47 3.89 3.55
N CYS A 189 -1.55 4.83 3.23
CA CYS A 189 -0.11 4.67 3.44
C CYS A 189 0.42 5.73 4.42
N LEU A 190 1.02 5.29 5.52
CA LEU A 190 1.60 6.15 6.54
C LEU A 190 2.74 7.04 6.00
N LEU A 191 3.42 6.63 4.93
CA LEU A 191 4.47 7.43 4.29
C LEU A 191 3.94 8.73 3.67
N THR A 192 2.63 8.89 3.52
CA THR A 192 1.98 10.13 3.08
C THR A 192 1.51 11.02 4.23
N ASP A 193 1.54 10.51 5.47
CA ASP A 193 1.16 11.28 6.66
C ASP A 193 2.31 12.20 7.09
N PRO A 194 2.07 13.52 7.25
CA PRO A 194 3.13 14.46 7.60
C PRO A 194 3.77 14.21 8.98
N GLN A 195 2.98 13.76 9.97
CA GLN A 195 3.49 13.51 11.32
C GLN A 195 4.34 12.25 11.35
N PHE A 196 3.85 11.18 10.71
CA PHE A 196 4.61 9.94 10.58
C PHE A 196 5.90 10.15 9.79
N SER A 197 5.84 10.86 8.68
CA SER A 197 7.00 11.18 7.83
C SER A 197 8.07 11.97 8.57
N ARG A 198 7.68 12.88 9.46
CA ARG A 198 8.63 13.61 10.32
C ARG A 198 9.34 12.67 11.28
N ARG A 199 8.60 11.73 11.90
CA ARG A 199 9.18 10.73 12.80
C ARG A 199 10.08 9.75 12.07
N LEU A 200 9.72 9.37 10.84
CA LEU A 200 10.51 8.48 10.01
C LEU A 200 11.83 9.15 9.57
N ARG A 201 11.77 10.42 9.18
CA ARG A 201 12.99 11.19 8.85
C ARG A 201 13.92 11.30 10.06
N ASP A 202 13.39 11.66 11.23
CA ASP A 202 14.16 11.67 12.48
C ASP A 202 14.79 10.30 12.79
N LEU A 203 14.07 9.20 12.53
CA LEU A 203 14.60 7.85 12.68
C LEU A 203 15.79 7.62 11.74
N MET A 204 15.63 7.88 10.45
CA MET A 204 16.67 7.64 9.44
C MET A 204 17.92 8.47 9.64
N GLU A 205 17.81 9.65 10.24
CA GLU A 205 18.93 10.53 10.55
C GLU A 205 19.71 10.11 11.81
N ASN A 206 19.07 9.40 12.73
CA ASN A 206 19.61 9.16 14.07
C ASN A 206 19.78 7.70 14.47
N GLU A 207 19.11 6.78 13.79
CA GLU A 207 19.02 5.37 14.17
C GLU A 207 19.02 4.47 12.93
N GLU A 208 19.10 3.17 13.15
CA GLU A 208 18.92 2.18 12.09
C GLU A 208 17.46 2.08 11.65
N LEU A 209 17.23 2.09 10.34
CA LEU A 209 15.93 1.86 9.73
C LEU A 209 15.62 0.36 9.76
N SER A 210 14.97 -0.11 10.83
CA SER A 210 14.54 -1.48 11.03
C SER A 210 13.02 -1.58 11.21
N LYS A 211 12.48 -2.78 11.03
CA LYS A 211 11.04 -3.06 11.22
C LYS A 211 10.58 -2.68 12.62
N GLU A 212 11.36 -3.02 13.66
CA GLU A 212 11.06 -2.76 15.06
C GLU A 212 11.03 -1.25 15.35
N ASN A 213 12.00 -0.51 14.82
CA ASN A 213 12.04 0.93 14.98
C ASN A 213 10.88 1.61 14.27
N VAL A 214 10.51 1.14 13.07
CA VAL A 214 9.35 1.65 12.33
C VAL A 214 8.02 1.35 13.04
N LEU A 215 7.86 0.15 13.61
CA LEU A 215 6.66 -0.19 14.38
C LEU A 215 6.49 0.74 15.60
N LEU A 216 7.59 1.09 16.26
CA LEU A 216 7.56 2.03 17.38
C LEU A 216 7.10 3.44 16.95
N LEU A 217 7.37 3.87 15.71
CA LEU A 217 6.92 5.18 15.19
C LEU A 217 5.40 5.34 15.14
N LYS A 218 4.65 4.22 15.11
CA LYS A 218 3.19 4.22 14.95
C LYS A 218 2.43 4.62 16.21
N ILE A 219 3.08 4.56 17.36
CA ILE A 219 2.44 4.74 18.68
C ILE A 219 3.13 5.83 19.49
N GLY A 220 2.41 6.39 20.42
CA GLY A 220 2.96 7.29 21.44
C GLY A 220 3.30 8.71 20.94
N ARG A 221 3.89 9.45 21.86
CA ARG A 221 4.55 10.74 21.65
C ARG A 221 6.04 10.53 21.62
N HIS A 222 6.72 11.11 20.63
CA HIS A 222 8.14 10.90 20.38
C HIS A 222 8.94 12.12 20.80
N PHE A 223 10.01 11.88 21.55
CA PHE A 223 10.96 12.90 21.97
C PHE A 223 12.37 12.46 21.64
N ARG A 224 13.10 13.23 20.83
CA ARG A 224 14.53 13.04 20.60
C ARG A 224 15.28 13.74 21.73
N LEU A 225 15.90 12.97 22.63
CA LEU A 225 16.65 13.53 23.76
C LEU A 225 18.07 13.93 23.36
N ARG A 226 18.72 13.09 22.55
CA ARG A 226 20.01 13.34 21.91
C ARG A 226 20.17 12.42 20.70
N LYS A 227 21.24 12.59 19.92
CA LYS A 227 21.54 11.69 18.80
C LYS A 227 21.58 10.23 19.29
N GLY A 228 20.89 9.35 18.61
CA GLY A 228 20.78 7.94 18.97
C GLY A 228 19.87 7.61 20.16
N VAL A 229 19.33 8.60 20.90
CA VAL A 229 18.49 8.37 22.10
C VAL A 229 17.09 8.95 21.92
N LYS A 230 16.09 8.09 21.96
CA LYS A 230 14.68 8.44 21.76
C LYS A 230 13.82 7.98 22.93
N LEU A 231 12.92 8.86 23.37
CA LEU A 231 11.86 8.53 24.33
C LEU A 231 10.52 8.46 23.60
N VAL A 232 9.79 7.38 23.80
CA VAL A 232 8.43 7.20 23.28
C VAL A 232 7.47 6.98 24.44
N VAL A 233 6.48 7.85 24.57
CA VAL A 233 5.52 7.86 25.70
C VAL A 233 4.13 7.50 25.21
N GLY A 234 3.50 6.48 25.79
CA GLY A 234 2.14 6.06 25.45
C GLY A 234 1.11 7.14 25.80
N ARG A 235 0.04 7.23 25.01
CA ARG A 235 -1.03 8.20 25.19
C ARG A 235 -2.23 7.64 25.95
N ASN A 236 -2.38 6.32 25.95
CA ASN A 236 -3.49 5.60 26.55
C ASN A 236 -3.07 4.17 26.91
N ARG A 237 -4.00 3.40 27.48
CA ARG A 237 -3.75 2.02 27.92
C ARG A 237 -3.30 1.11 26.78
N GLU A 238 -3.97 1.17 25.65
CA GLU A 238 -3.67 0.33 24.48
C GLU A 238 -2.25 0.58 23.97
N GLU A 239 -1.84 1.85 23.89
CA GLU A 239 -0.47 2.19 23.50
C GLU A 239 0.57 1.80 24.56
N ASN A 240 0.24 1.86 25.84
CA ASN A 240 1.11 1.35 26.89
C ASN A 240 1.34 -0.16 26.75
N GLU A 241 0.27 -0.93 26.51
CA GLU A 241 0.35 -2.36 26.24
C GLU A 241 1.22 -2.63 25.00
N ARG A 242 0.98 -1.87 23.95
CA ARG A 242 1.75 -2.00 22.69
C ARG A 242 3.23 -1.61 22.86
N LEU A 243 3.55 -0.62 23.69
CA LEU A 243 4.94 -0.28 24.01
C LEU A 243 5.65 -1.46 24.68
N ARG A 244 5.00 -2.14 25.63
CA ARG A 244 5.58 -3.32 26.29
C ARG A 244 5.85 -4.46 25.32
N GLU A 245 4.99 -4.68 24.32
CA GLU A 245 5.21 -5.68 23.25
C GLU A 245 6.40 -5.32 22.35
N LEU A 246 6.67 -4.03 22.16
CA LEU A 246 7.78 -3.54 21.32
C LEU A 246 9.07 -3.29 22.10
N PHE A 247 9.07 -3.55 23.40
CA PHE A 247 10.26 -3.51 24.25
C PHE A 247 11.26 -4.58 23.80
N ARG A 248 12.52 -4.20 23.73
CA ARG A 248 13.62 -5.11 23.36
C ARG A 248 14.83 -4.94 24.29
N GLU A 249 15.75 -5.86 24.21
CA GLU A 249 17.01 -5.78 24.92
C GLU A 249 17.75 -4.45 24.58
N GLY A 250 18.26 -3.79 25.62
CA GLY A 250 18.87 -2.47 25.52
C GLY A 250 17.91 -1.28 25.64
N ASP A 251 16.60 -1.52 25.70
CA ASP A 251 15.63 -0.48 26.02
C ASP A 251 15.45 -0.33 27.55
N PHE A 252 15.04 0.86 28.00
CA PHE A 252 14.55 1.08 29.36
C PHE A 252 13.04 1.31 29.31
N LEU A 253 12.30 0.51 30.09
CA LEU A 253 10.87 0.72 30.30
C LEU A 253 10.68 1.62 31.55
N LEU A 254 10.08 2.78 31.33
CA LEU A 254 9.78 3.75 32.37
C LEU A 254 8.29 3.68 32.69
N GLN A 255 7.96 3.56 33.97
CA GLN A 255 6.58 3.47 34.47
C GLN A 255 6.39 4.35 35.70
N ALA A 256 5.21 4.92 35.86
CA ALA A 256 4.88 5.65 37.08
C ALA A 256 4.77 4.67 38.26
N TYR A 257 5.48 4.93 39.37
CA TYR A 257 5.56 4.04 40.52
C TYR A 257 4.32 4.11 41.40
N SER A 258 3.87 5.31 41.74
CA SER A 258 2.82 5.51 42.79
C SER A 258 1.43 5.82 42.26
N HIS A 259 1.29 6.11 40.96
CA HIS A 259 0.03 6.52 40.34
C HIS A 259 -0.12 5.89 38.96
N LYS A 260 -1.36 5.78 38.47
CA LYS A 260 -1.62 5.39 37.10
C LYS A 260 -1.05 6.47 36.17
N GLY A 261 -0.16 6.11 35.30
CA GLY A 261 0.51 7.00 34.34
C GLY A 261 0.82 6.35 33.01
N PRO A 262 1.40 7.09 32.10
CA PRO A 262 1.87 6.52 30.84
C PRO A 262 3.08 5.62 31.06
N ASP A 263 3.19 4.58 30.27
CA ASP A 263 4.45 3.87 30.08
C ASP A 263 5.28 4.59 29.03
N ALA A 264 6.59 4.47 29.13
CA ALA A 264 7.48 4.99 28.11
C ALA A 264 8.63 4.03 27.84
N ILE A 265 9.11 4.00 26.60
CA ILE A 265 10.35 3.34 26.20
C ILE A 265 11.40 4.41 25.95
N LEU A 266 12.54 4.28 26.61
CA LEU A 266 13.77 4.97 26.25
C LEU A 266 14.63 3.99 25.45
N ARG A 267 14.89 4.30 24.18
CA ARG A 267 15.68 3.50 23.25
C ARG A 267 16.93 4.24 22.83
N GLY A 268 18.06 3.52 22.82
CA GLY A 268 19.39 4.04 22.50
C GLY A 268 20.24 4.32 23.72
N ASN A 269 21.56 4.48 23.48
CA ASN A 269 22.60 4.67 24.51
C ASN A 269 23.17 6.08 24.52
#